data_e79d33d8ea9d7bdbd34cda42139dcd98
#
_entry.id   e79d33d8ea9d7bdbd34cda42139dcd98
#
_cell.length_a   1.000
_cell.length_b   1.000
_cell.length_c   1.000
_cell.angle_alpha   90.00
_cell.angle_beta   90.00
_cell.angle_gamma   90.00
#
_symmetry.space_group_name_H-M   'P 1'
#
loop_
_entity.id
_entity.type
_entity.pdbx_description
1 polymer ?
#
loop_
_entity_poly.entity_id
_entity_poly.type
_entity_poly.pdbx_seq_one_letter_code
_entity_poly.pdbx_strand_id
1 'polypeptide(L)'
;MQKEQLIAKFQELYGEGGEIRTYFAPGRVNLIGEHTDYNGGHVFPCALTMGTWAVVRNREDRKLGFFSLNFEKLGIIETSLDELIPSKNAGWTNYPKGVMWAFEKRGYELTHGMDILIYGNIPNGSGLSSSASLEVLTGLMLKDTFGFEDLSMIDLALIGQYSENNFNGCNCGIMDQFASAMGKKDHAIFLDTNTLKYEYAPVVLENAKIVIINSKVKHSLVDSAYNDRRNECETALKELQKVTDIKTLGDLTEDGFEQYKDAIKDPVRQKRAKQIGRASCR
;
A
#
# COMPACT_ATOMS: atom_id res chain seq x y z
N MET A 1 -16.35 -8.96 12.11
CA MET A 1 -16.69 -8.17 13.32
C MET A 1 -17.52 -7.00 12.87
N GLN A 2 -18.55 -6.61 13.61
CA GLN A 2 -19.40 -5.47 13.28
C GLN A 2 -18.82 -4.19 13.91
N LYS A 3 -19.21 -3.03 13.37
CA LYS A 3 -18.72 -1.70 13.81
C LYS A 3 -18.94 -1.47 15.29
N GLU A 4 -20.12 -1.83 15.79
CA GLU A 4 -20.52 -1.66 17.20
C GLU A 4 -19.63 -2.48 18.15
N GLN A 5 -19.22 -3.67 17.72
CA GLN A 5 -18.31 -4.53 18.51
C GLN A 5 -16.89 -3.91 18.58
N LEU A 6 -16.44 -3.26 17.51
CA LEU A 6 -15.15 -2.57 17.51
C LEU A 6 -15.17 -1.36 18.45
N ILE A 7 -16.25 -0.58 18.43
CA ILE A 7 -16.42 0.57 19.33
C ILE A 7 -16.48 0.12 20.80
N ALA A 8 -17.25 -0.93 21.10
CA ALA A 8 -17.32 -1.47 22.47
C ALA A 8 -15.94 -1.94 22.97
N LYS A 9 -15.18 -2.62 22.10
CA LYS A 9 -13.81 -3.05 22.44
C LYS A 9 -12.85 -1.88 22.62
N PHE A 10 -12.99 -0.84 21.82
CA PHE A 10 -12.22 0.40 21.97
C PHE A 10 -12.49 1.05 23.33
N GLN A 11 -13.76 1.16 23.74
CA GLN A 11 -14.16 1.73 25.03
C GLN A 11 -13.68 0.87 26.22
N GLU A 12 -13.67 -0.46 26.07
CA GLU A 12 -13.09 -1.36 27.08
C GLU A 12 -11.60 -1.08 27.31
N LEU A 13 -10.84 -0.79 26.26
CA LEU A 13 -9.39 -0.59 26.30
C LEU A 13 -8.98 0.80 26.74
N TYR A 14 -9.68 1.82 26.24
CA TYR A 14 -9.27 3.23 26.39
C TYR A 14 -10.25 4.06 27.25
N GLY A 15 -11.29 3.42 27.79
CA GLY A 15 -12.34 4.07 28.55
C GLY A 15 -13.40 4.76 27.68
N GLU A 16 -14.49 5.19 28.32
CA GLU A 16 -15.58 5.91 27.68
C GLU A 16 -15.24 7.40 27.52
N GLY A 17 -16.03 8.10 26.67
CA GLY A 17 -15.95 9.54 26.45
C GLY A 17 -15.13 9.93 25.21
N GLY A 18 -15.19 11.21 24.87
CA GLY A 18 -14.60 11.77 23.67
C GLY A 18 -15.32 11.37 22.38
N GLU A 19 -15.00 12.04 21.29
CA GLU A 19 -15.53 11.72 19.96
C GLU A 19 -14.80 10.49 19.39
N ILE A 20 -15.55 9.43 19.10
CA ILE A 20 -15.04 8.21 18.50
C ILE A 20 -15.39 8.21 17.00
N ARG A 21 -14.39 8.05 16.15
CA ARG A 21 -14.54 7.92 14.71
C ARG A 21 -14.14 6.52 14.24
N THR A 22 -14.73 6.07 13.14
CA THR A 22 -14.45 4.75 12.56
C THR A 22 -14.13 4.87 11.09
N TYR A 23 -13.10 4.16 10.66
CA TYR A 23 -12.59 4.18 9.28
C TYR A 23 -12.45 2.77 8.74
N PHE A 24 -12.44 2.66 7.41
CA PHE A 24 -12.21 1.40 6.69
C PHE A 24 -11.41 1.68 5.43
N ALA A 25 -10.43 0.83 5.15
CA ALA A 25 -9.76 0.78 3.86
C ALA A 25 -9.67 -0.66 3.37
N PRO A 26 -9.96 -0.92 2.08
CA PRO A 26 -9.96 -2.27 1.52
C PRO A 26 -8.54 -2.78 1.25
N GLY A 27 -8.37 -4.11 1.24
CA GLY A 27 -7.30 -4.75 0.50
C GLY A 27 -7.61 -4.81 -0.99
N ARG A 28 -6.71 -5.38 -1.79
CA ARG A 28 -6.89 -5.52 -3.23
C ARG A 28 -6.52 -6.91 -3.73
N VAL A 29 -7.05 -7.28 -4.90
CA VAL A 29 -6.50 -8.31 -5.76
C VAL A 29 -6.10 -7.66 -7.08
N ASN A 30 -4.95 -8.05 -7.65
CA ASN A 30 -4.58 -7.63 -8.99
C ASN A 30 -5.05 -8.68 -10.00
N LEU A 31 -5.74 -8.25 -11.06
CA LEU A 31 -6.23 -9.14 -12.10
C LEU A 31 -5.14 -9.42 -13.15
N ILE A 32 -4.34 -8.39 -13.46
CA ILE A 32 -3.17 -8.48 -14.35
C ILE A 32 -2.27 -7.25 -14.15
N GLY A 33 -0.96 -7.41 -14.43
CA GLY A 33 0.03 -6.33 -14.36
C GLY A 33 0.96 -6.44 -13.15
N GLU A 34 1.39 -7.68 -12.82
CA GLU A 34 2.36 -7.92 -11.74
C GLU A 34 3.73 -7.36 -12.12
N HIS A 35 4.37 -6.67 -11.16
CA HIS A 35 5.70 -6.06 -11.30
C HIS A 35 5.79 -4.93 -12.34
N THR A 36 4.67 -4.41 -12.83
CA THR A 36 4.67 -3.31 -13.82
C THR A 36 4.58 -1.94 -13.17
N ASP A 37 4.04 -1.84 -11.98
CA ASP A 37 3.73 -0.60 -11.27
C ASP A 37 4.95 0.24 -10.86
N TYR A 38 6.11 -0.37 -10.68
CA TYR A 38 7.36 0.34 -10.44
C TYR A 38 8.26 0.43 -11.68
N ASN A 39 7.75 -0.02 -12.83
CA ASN A 39 8.42 -0.01 -14.13
C ASN A 39 7.72 0.90 -15.14
N GLY A 40 6.75 1.72 -14.72
CA GLY A 40 5.99 2.62 -15.59
C GLY A 40 4.98 1.92 -16.49
N GLY A 41 4.51 0.72 -16.09
CA GLY A 41 3.51 -0.04 -16.84
C GLY A 41 2.09 0.16 -16.32
N HIS A 42 1.17 -0.65 -16.85
CA HIS A 42 -0.22 -0.65 -16.44
C HIS A 42 -0.52 -1.78 -15.46
N VAL A 43 -1.47 -1.53 -14.56
CA VAL A 43 -2.01 -2.52 -13.63
C VAL A 43 -3.53 -2.52 -13.68
N PHE A 44 -4.14 -3.63 -13.26
CA PHE A 44 -5.59 -3.78 -13.30
C PHE A 44 -6.13 -4.41 -12.00
N PRO A 45 -5.93 -3.74 -10.85
CA PRO A 45 -6.42 -4.22 -9.56
C PRO A 45 -7.91 -3.92 -9.36
N CYS A 46 -8.53 -4.67 -8.44
CA CYS A 46 -9.80 -4.29 -7.84
C CYS A 46 -9.75 -4.38 -6.31
N ALA A 47 -10.45 -3.47 -5.65
CA ALA A 47 -10.60 -3.48 -4.21
C ALA A 47 -11.48 -4.65 -3.75
N LEU A 48 -11.19 -5.18 -2.58
CA LEU A 48 -11.91 -6.29 -1.95
C LEU A 48 -12.87 -5.76 -0.87
N THR A 49 -13.84 -6.59 -0.50
CA THR A 49 -14.67 -6.33 0.68
C THR A 49 -13.94 -6.64 2.00
N MET A 50 -12.81 -7.33 1.92
CA MET A 50 -11.87 -7.50 3.01
C MET A 50 -10.96 -6.27 3.11
N GLY A 51 -10.66 -5.86 4.34
CA GLY A 51 -9.83 -4.66 4.57
C GLY A 51 -9.45 -4.52 6.03
N THR A 52 -9.02 -3.32 6.35
CA THR A 52 -8.61 -2.91 7.69
C THR A 52 -9.57 -1.85 8.22
N TRP A 53 -9.97 -2.00 9.46
CA TRP A 53 -10.82 -1.08 10.22
C TRP A 53 -9.99 -0.35 11.28
N ALA A 54 -10.30 0.92 11.51
CA ALA A 54 -9.80 1.66 12.65
C ALA A 54 -10.96 2.25 13.46
N VAL A 55 -10.80 2.25 14.80
CA VAL A 55 -11.58 3.05 15.73
C VAL A 55 -10.61 4.00 16.41
N VAL A 56 -10.90 5.28 16.41
CA VAL A 56 -9.96 6.33 16.78
C VAL A 56 -10.62 7.36 17.69
N ARG A 57 -9.85 7.87 18.65
CA ARG A 57 -10.19 9.00 19.50
C ARG A 57 -8.98 9.91 19.64
N ASN A 58 -9.18 11.21 19.49
CA ASN A 58 -8.14 12.21 19.69
C ASN A 58 -7.75 12.31 21.17
N ARG A 59 -6.49 12.60 21.41
CA ARG A 59 -5.92 12.91 22.73
C ARG A 59 -5.59 14.39 22.80
N GLU A 60 -5.41 14.90 24.02
CA GLU A 60 -4.95 16.28 24.24
C GLU A 60 -3.42 16.38 24.25
N ASP A 61 -2.72 15.25 24.47
CA ASP A 61 -1.25 15.14 24.41
C ASP A 61 -0.78 14.62 23.03
N ARG A 62 0.54 14.48 22.84
CA ARG A 62 1.12 13.96 21.59
C ARG A 62 1.39 12.46 21.61
N LYS A 63 0.82 11.73 22.57
CA LYS A 63 1.00 10.27 22.68
C LYS A 63 0.12 9.52 21.70
N LEU A 64 0.57 8.35 21.31
CA LEU A 64 -0.11 7.41 20.44
C LEU A 64 -0.29 6.09 21.18
N GLY A 65 -1.52 5.65 21.34
CA GLY A 65 -1.86 4.34 21.86
C GLY A 65 -2.36 3.43 20.74
N PHE A 66 -1.60 2.41 20.36
CA PHE A 66 -1.98 1.45 19.32
C PHE A 66 -2.39 0.12 19.92
N PHE A 67 -3.56 -0.39 19.52
CA PHE A 67 -3.99 -1.75 19.83
C PHE A 67 -4.48 -2.44 18.56
N SER A 68 -4.15 -3.72 18.40
CA SER A 68 -4.64 -4.52 17.28
C SER A 68 -5.32 -5.78 17.76
N LEU A 69 -6.57 -6.01 17.34
CA LEU A 69 -7.29 -7.26 17.56
C LEU A 69 -6.68 -8.46 16.83
N ASN A 70 -5.84 -8.22 15.83
CA ASN A 70 -5.08 -9.29 15.17
C ASN A 70 -3.85 -9.72 15.99
N PHE A 71 -3.40 -8.89 16.94
CA PHE A 71 -2.22 -9.08 17.77
C PHE A 71 -2.49 -8.75 19.25
N GLU A 72 -3.62 -9.18 19.80
CA GLU A 72 -4.09 -8.86 21.16
C GLU A 72 -3.05 -9.10 22.25
N LYS A 73 -2.22 -10.14 22.08
CA LYS A 73 -1.16 -10.49 23.06
C LYS A 73 -0.11 -9.41 23.26
N LEU A 74 0.03 -8.48 22.32
CA LEU A 74 0.97 -7.37 22.43
C LEU A 74 0.45 -6.25 23.35
N GLY A 75 -0.85 -6.25 23.69
CA GLY A 75 -1.47 -5.18 24.47
C GLY A 75 -1.49 -3.85 23.72
N ILE A 76 -1.65 -2.76 24.48
CA ILE A 76 -1.52 -1.41 23.95
C ILE A 76 -0.05 -1.08 23.79
N ILE A 77 0.34 -0.70 22.57
CA ILE A 77 1.69 -0.24 22.25
C ILE A 77 1.67 1.29 22.30
N GLU A 78 2.37 1.85 23.27
CA GLU A 78 2.47 3.30 23.44
C GLU A 78 3.72 3.86 22.74
N THR A 79 3.56 5.01 22.09
CA THR A 79 4.64 5.82 21.49
C THR A 79 4.21 7.29 21.45
N SER A 80 4.93 8.15 20.74
CA SER A 80 4.61 9.57 20.59
C SER A 80 4.79 10.01 19.14
N LEU A 81 4.08 11.07 18.74
CA LEU A 81 4.35 11.80 17.51
C LEU A 81 5.77 12.38 17.46
N ASP A 82 6.39 12.59 18.64
CA ASP A 82 7.77 13.08 18.73
C ASP A 82 8.83 11.98 18.49
N GLU A 83 8.37 10.70 18.37
CA GLU A 83 9.24 9.51 18.20
C GLU A 83 8.84 8.69 16.96
N LEU A 84 8.60 9.35 15.84
CA LEU A 84 8.25 8.69 14.58
C LEU A 84 9.51 8.17 13.88
N ILE A 85 10.12 7.14 14.48
CA ILE A 85 11.28 6.44 13.92
C ILE A 85 10.96 4.97 13.66
N PRO A 86 11.51 4.36 12.59
CA PRO A 86 11.34 2.93 12.34
C PRO A 86 12.03 2.11 13.42
N SER A 87 11.39 1.06 13.90
CA SER A 87 11.95 0.16 14.91
C SER A 87 11.63 -1.29 14.58
N LYS A 88 12.63 -2.16 14.65
CA LYS A 88 12.45 -3.62 14.44
C LYS A 88 11.47 -4.23 15.47
N ASN A 89 11.39 -3.65 16.66
CA ASN A 89 10.51 -4.14 17.73
C ASN A 89 9.10 -3.57 17.65
N ALA A 90 8.86 -2.54 16.83
CA ALA A 90 7.54 -1.92 16.70
C ALA A 90 6.55 -2.78 15.90
N GLY A 91 7.04 -3.79 15.16
CA GLY A 91 6.21 -4.68 14.38
C GLY A 91 5.25 -3.93 13.42
N TRP A 92 3.96 -4.26 13.50
CA TRP A 92 2.93 -3.69 12.64
C TRP A 92 2.72 -2.17 12.84
N THR A 93 3.10 -1.60 14.00
CA THR A 93 2.92 -0.16 14.26
C THR A 93 3.87 0.73 13.44
N ASN A 94 4.88 0.15 12.79
CA ASN A 94 5.71 0.89 11.84
C ASN A 94 4.90 1.41 10.63
N TYR A 95 3.86 0.72 10.19
CA TYR A 95 3.02 1.19 9.09
C TYR A 95 2.30 2.49 9.40
N PRO A 96 1.46 2.59 10.46
CA PRO A 96 0.83 3.87 10.81
C PRO A 96 1.84 4.94 11.21
N LYS A 97 2.91 4.62 11.94
CA LYS A 97 3.97 5.59 12.26
C LYS A 97 4.67 6.13 11.01
N GLY A 98 4.92 5.28 10.03
CA GLY A 98 5.52 5.69 8.76
C GLY A 98 4.64 6.65 7.98
N VAL A 99 3.33 6.44 7.98
CA VAL A 99 2.37 7.37 7.35
C VAL A 99 2.35 8.71 8.09
N MET A 100 2.30 8.71 9.43
CA MET A 100 2.39 9.94 10.24
C MET A 100 3.69 10.69 9.96
N TRP A 101 4.82 10.00 9.94
CA TRP A 101 6.11 10.56 9.55
C TRP A 101 6.09 11.16 8.14
N ALA A 102 5.45 10.49 7.17
CA ALA A 102 5.36 10.97 5.80
C ALA A 102 4.49 12.23 5.67
N PHE A 103 3.43 12.37 6.49
CA PHE A 103 2.65 13.60 6.60
C PHE A 103 3.51 14.76 7.09
N GLU A 104 4.25 14.59 8.19
CA GLU A 104 5.13 15.63 8.72
C GLU A 104 6.24 16.02 7.72
N LYS A 105 6.81 15.04 7.00
CA LYS A 105 7.81 15.32 5.93
C LYS A 105 7.24 16.14 4.77
N ARG A 106 5.94 16.12 4.57
CA ARG A 106 5.24 16.95 3.57
C ARG A 106 4.70 18.27 4.14
N GLY A 107 4.99 18.58 5.42
CA GLY A 107 4.59 19.82 6.08
C GLY A 107 3.19 19.80 6.69
N TYR A 108 2.54 18.64 6.78
CA TYR A 108 1.27 18.47 7.49
C TYR A 108 1.54 18.26 8.98
N GLU A 109 1.22 19.25 9.79
CA GLU A 109 1.48 19.24 11.22
C GLU A 109 0.46 18.37 11.97
N LEU A 110 0.93 17.38 12.73
CA LEU A 110 0.12 16.55 13.61
C LEU A 110 0.19 17.11 15.03
N THR A 111 -0.80 17.92 15.40
CA THR A 111 -0.79 18.72 16.64
C THR A 111 -1.06 17.92 17.90
N HIS A 112 -1.76 16.80 17.81
CA HIS A 112 -2.17 15.96 18.95
C HIS A 112 -2.11 14.47 18.62
N GLY A 113 -2.00 13.65 19.65
CA GLY A 113 -1.97 12.21 19.53
C GLY A 113 -3.35 11.57 19.47
N MET A 114 -3.38 10.24 19.44
CA MET A 114 -4.60 9.46 19.27
C MET A 114 -4.53 8.11 19.98
N ASP A 115 -5.67 7.64 20.48
CA ASP A 115 -5.91 6.24 20.79
C ASP A 115 -6.46 5.55 19.54
N ILE A 116 -5.88 4.41 19.15
CA ILE A 116 -6.16 3.76 17.86
C ILE A 116 -6.33 2.25 18.08
N LEU A 117 -7.50 1.71 17.74
CA LEU A 117 -7.75 0.29 17.67
C LEU A 117 -7.83 -0.13 16.21
N ILE A 118 -7.07 -1.16 15.83
CA ILE A 118 -7.02 -1.72 14.47
C ILE A 118 -7.59 -3.14 14.45
N TYR A 119 -8.38 -3.43 13.43
CA TYR A 119 -8.84 -4.78 13.10
C TYR A 119 -8.78 -5.02 11.60
N GLY A 120 -8.06 -6.04 11.15
CA GLY A 120 -8.02 -6.47 9.75
C GLY A 120 -8.63 -7.86 9.57
N ASN A 121 -9.42 -8.04 8.49
CA ASN A 121 -9.91 -9.35 8.07
C ASN A 121 -9.23 -9.88 6.79
N ILE A 122 -8.18 -9.20 6.35
CA ILE A 122 -7.29 -9.70 5.30
C ILE A 122 -6.42 -10.81 5.89
N PRO A 123 -6.39 -12.02 5.32
CA PRO A 123 -5.53 -13.09 5.83
C PRO A 123 -4.05 -12.69 5.77
N ASN A 124 -3.34 -12.88 6.87
CA ASN A 124 -1.92 -12.53 6.96
C ASN A 124 -1.08 -13.28 5.92
N GLY A 125 -0.20 -12.55 5.21
CA GLY A 125 0.69 -13.13 4.21
C GLY A 125 -0.02 -13.69 2.97
N SER A 126 -1.24 -13.23 2.68
CA SER A 126 -2.02 -13.67 1.52
C SER A 126 -1.69 -12.92 0.22
N GLY A 127 -0.84 -11.90 0.26
CA GLY A 127 -0.56 -11.04 -0.90
C GLY A 127 -1.72 -10.11 -1.28
N LEU A 128 -2.67 -9.86 -0.36
CA LEU A 128 -3.85 -9.01 -0.60
C LEU A 128 -3.68 -7.59 -0.04
N SER A 129 -2.45 -7.12 0.13
CA SER A 129 -2.08 -5.74 0.49
C SER A 129 -2.60 -5.25 1.83
N SER A 130 -2.40 -6.03 2.89
CA SER A 130 -2.77 -5.60 4.24
C SER A 130 -1.95 -4.39 4.73
N SER A 131 -0.69 -4.23 4.31
CA SER A 131 0.13 -3.05 4.60
C SER A 131 -0.45 -1.80 3.97
N ALA A 132 -0.68 -1.81 2.66
CA ALA A 132 -1.25 -0.68 1.93
C ALA A 132 -2.66 -0.31 2.43
N SER A 133 -3.49 -1.30 2.77
CA SER A 133 -4.79 -1.08 3.42
C SER A 133 -4.62 -0.30 4.73
N LEU A 134 -3.67 -0.69 5.59
CA LEU A 134 -3.40 0.01 6.86
C LEU A 134 -2.80 1.41 6.64
N GLU A 135 -1.95 1.58 5.64
CA GLU A 135 -1.34 2.88 5.30
C GLU A 135 -2.38 3.87 4.78
N VAL A 136 -3.22 3.46 3.82
CA VAL A 136 -4.31 4.30 3.30
C VAL A 136 -5.34 4.61 4.37
N LEU A 137 -5.68 3.62 5.21
CA LEU A 137 -6.55 3.81 6.37
C LEU A 137 -6.01 4.89 7.31
N THR A 138 -4.70 4.82 7.62
CA THR A 138 -4.04 5.81 8.48
C THR A 138 -4.04 7.18 7.82
N GLY A 139 -3.74 7.27 6.54
CA GLY A 139 -3.81 8.53 5.79
C GLY A 139 -5.21 9.15 5.80
N LEU A 140 -6.25 8.35 5.59
CA LEU A 140 -7.64 8.80 5.65
C LEU A 140 -8.02 9.30 7.05
N MET A 141 -7.63 8.57 8.08
CA MET A 141 -7.83 8.94 9.48
C MET A 141 -7.17 10.28 9.80
N LEU A 142 -5.91 10.49 9.41
CA LEU A 142 -5.18 11.74 9.63
C LEU A 142 -5.81 12.90 8.85
N LYS A 143 -6.14 12.69 7.57
CA LYS A 143 -6.83 13.68 6.76
C LYS A 143 -8.10 14.20 7.43
N ASP A 144 -8.95 13.30 7.88
CA ASP A 144 -10.24 13.64 8.51
C ASP A 144 -10.04 14.26 9.91
N THR A 145 -9.14 13.70 10.72
CA THR A 145 -8.89 14.14 12.09
C THR A 145 -8.31 15.57 12.16
N PHE A 146 -7.36 15.87 11.27
CA PHE A 146 -6.67 17.17 11.26
C PHE A 146 -7.23 18.16 10.23
N GLY A 147 -8.26 17.78 9.46
CA GLY A 147 -8.92 18.66 8.50
C GLY A 147 -8.05 19.02 7.30
N PHE A 148 -7.21 18.09 6.80
CA PHE A 148 -6.37 18.30 5.62
C PHE A 148 -7.20 18.14 4.33
N GLU A 149 -8.09 19.10 4.05
CA GLU A 149 -9.07 19.02 2.96
C GLU A 149 -8.42 19.09 1.56
N ASP A 150 -7.25 19.67 1.46
CA ASP A 150 -6.44 19.78 0.23
C ASP A 150 -5.90 18.44 -0.28
N LEU A 151 -5.80 17.42 0.59
CA LEU A 151 -5.34 16.09 0.20
C LEU A 151 -6.43 15.31 -0.54
N SER A 152 -6.13 14.86 -1.75
CA SER A 152 -6.96 13.89 -2.47
C SER A 152 -6.70 12.44 -2.01
N MET A 153 -7.55 11.49 -2.42
CA MET A 153 -7.30 10.07 -2.17
C MET A 153 -6.05 9.55 -2.91
N ILE A 154 -5.70 10.16 -4.05
CA ILE A 154 -4.45 9.85 -4.77
C ILE A 154 -3.24 10.32 -3.96
N ASP A 155 -3.33 11.49 -3.30
CA ASP A 155 -2.25 11.96 -2.41
C ASP A 155 -2.05 11.01 -1.23
N LEU A 156 -3.13 10.46 -0.67
CA LEU A 156 -3.04 9.45 0.40
C LEU A 156 -2.36 8.17 -0.08
N ALA A 157 -2.64 7.72 -1.32
CA ALA A 157 -1.93 6.59 -1.92
C ALA A 157 -0.43 6.87 -2.08
N LEU A 158 -0.07 8.07 -2.56
CA LEU A 158 1.33 8.49 -2.72
C LEU A 158 2.05 8.66 -1.37
N ILE A 159 1.36 9.11 -0.34
CA ILE A 159 1.90 9.20 1.03
C ILE A 159 2.14 7.80 1.59
N GLY A 160 1.20 6.86 1.41
CA GLY A 160 1.35 5.47 1.82
C GLY A 160 2.55 4.80 1.14
N GLN A 161 2.65 4.92 -0.18
CA GLN A 161 3.81 4.42 -0.93
C GLN A 161 5.14 5.04 -0.46
N TYR A 162 5.16 6.35 -0.22
CA TYR A 162 6.36 7.03 0.29
C TYR A 162 6.77 6.50 1.67
N SER A 163 5.79 6.25 2.54
CA SER A 163 6.00 5.62 3.84
C SER A 163 6.58 4.20 3.70
N GLU A 164 5.97 3.35 2.85
CA GLU A 164 6.42 1.98 2.63
C GLU A 164 7.88 1.94 2.15
N ASN A 165 8.23 2.82 1.19
CA ASN A 165 9.54 2.85 0.58
C ASN A 165 10.62 3.44 1.52
N ASN A 166 10.33 4.52 2.24
CA ASN A 166 11.35 5.30 2.95
C ASN A 166 11.38 5.05 4.47
N PHE A 167 10.27 4.59 5.05
CA PHE A 167 10.20 4.30 6.48
C PHE A 167 10.26 2.79 6.75
N ASN A 168 9.53 1.98 5.97
CA ASN A 168 9.48 0.53 6.14
C ASN A 168 10.55 -0.22 5.32
N GLY A 169 11.15 0.42 4.31
CA GLY A 169 12.24 -0.14 3.51
C GLY A 169 11.80 -1.17 2.46
N CYS A 170 10.54 -1.17 2.07
CA CYS A 170 10.01 -1.98 0.99
C CYS A 170 9.84 -1.13 -0.28
N ASN A 171 10.67 -1.34 -1.30
CA ASN A 171 10.63 -0.56 -2.55
C ASN A 171 9.45 -0.94 -3.44
N CYS A 172 8.21 -0.74 -2.98
CA CYS A 172 7.01 -1.07 -3.73
C CYS A 172 6.68 -0.04 -4.83
N GLY A 173 5.86 -0.45 -5.82
CA GLY A 173 5.16 0.46 -6.72
C GLY A 173 3.92 1.06 -6.05
N ILE A 174 3.09 1.76 -6.85
CA ILE A 174 1.92 2.50 -6.32
C ILE A 174 0.63 1.67 -6.30
N MET A 175 0.59 0.53 -6.99
CA MET A 175 -0.63 -0.23 -7.26
C MET A 175 -1.47 -0.50 -6.02
N ASP A 176 -0.82 -0.94 -4.94
CA ASP A 176 -1.49 -1.43 -3.74
C ASP A 176 -2.21 -0.32 -2.99
N GLN A 177 -1.51 0.78 -2.74
CA GLN A 177 -2.07 1.95 -2.09
C GLN A 177 -3.11 2.64 -2.97
N PHE A 178 -2.86 2.70 -4.30
CA PHE A 178 -3.81 3.29 -5.24
C PHE A 178 -5.12 2.49 -5.30
N ALA A 179 -5.05 1.17 -5.37
CA ALA A 179 -6.24 0.32 -5.38
C ALA A 179 -7.03 0.40 -4.07
N SER A 180 -6.36 0.51 -2.93
CA SER A 180 -7.00 0.71 -1.62
C SER A 180 -7.68 2.08 -1.52
N ALA A 181 -7.02 3.14 -1.99
CA ALA A 181 -7.52 4.52 -1.91
C ALA A 181 -8.66 4.80 -2.90
N MET A 182 -8.55 4.28 -4.13
CA MET A 182 -9.43 4.60 -5.25
C MET A 182 -10.41 3.50 -5.59
N GLY A 183 -10.50 2.46 -4.76
CA GLY A 183 -11.41 1.33 -4.98
C GLY A 183 -12.87 1.75 -5.13
N LYS A 184 -13.54 1.21 -6.16
CA LYS A 184 -14.96 1.45 -6.43
C LYS A 184 -15.70 0.12 -6.50
N LYS A 185 -16.88 0.08 -5.88
CA LYS A 185 -17.74 -1.12 -5.89
C LYS A 185 -17.98 -1.60 -7.32
N ASP A 186 -17.83 -2.91 -7.54
CA ASP A 186 -18.07 -3.61 -8.81
C ASP A 186 -17.21 -3.11 -9.99
N HIS A 187 -16.02 -2.54 -9.69
CA HIS A 187 -15.10 -2.07 -10.73
C HIS A 187 -13.66 -2.49 -10.41
N ALA A 188 -12.90 -2.74 -11.46
CA ALA A 188 -11.45 -2.74 -11.44
C ALA A 188 -10.93 -1.36 -11.90
N ILE A 189 -9.67 -1.08 -11.60
CA ILE A 189 -9.00 0.18 -11.93
C ILE A 189 -7.95 -0.14 -12.99
N PHE A 190 -8.14 0.33 -14.22
CA PHE A 190 -7.08 0.32 -15.22
C PHE A 190 -6.22 1.57 -14.99
N LEU A 191 -5.02 1.37 -14.45
CA LEU A 191 -4.13 2.44 -14.02
C LEU A 191 -2.84 2.42 -14.83
N ASP A 192 -2.51 3.55 -15.44
CA ASP A 192 -1.16 3.87 -15.90
C ASP A 192 -0.33 4.38 -14.72
N THR A 193 0.63 3.59 -14.28
CA THR A 193 1.42 3.90 -13.08
C THR A 193 2.46 4.99 -13.31
N ASN A 194 2.72 5.36 -14.56
CA ASN A 194 3.66 6.42 -14.93
C ASN A 194 3.02 7.81 -14.79
N THR A 195 1.74 7.92 -15.20
CA THR A 195 1.01 9.20 -15.23
C THR A 195 -0.04 9.32 -14.15
N LEU A 196 -0.38 8.23 -13.45
CA LEU A 196 -1.50 8.07 -12.53
C LEU A 196 -2.88 8.33 -13.17
N LYS A 197 -2.96 8.32 -14.49
CA LYS A 197 -4.25 8.30 -15.19
C LYS A 197 -4.89 6.94 -15.03
N TYR A 198 -6.17 6.94 -14.75
CA TYR A 198 -6.90 5.69 -14.52
C TYR A 198 -8.32 5.74 -15.09
N GLU A 199 -8.85 4.54 -15.34
CA GLU A 199 -10.24 4.34 -15.75
C GLU A 199 -10.86 3.22 -14.92
N TYR A 200 -12.16 3.33 -14.65
CA TYR A 200 -12.91 2.26 -14.01
C TYR A 200 -13.51 1.34 -15.04
N ALA A 201 -13.17 0.06 -14.98
CA ALA A 201 -13.78 -0.99 -15.81
C ALA A 201 -14.75 -1.81 -14.96
N PRO A 202 -16.01 -2.01 -15.40
CA PRO A 202 -16.97 -2.83 -14.66
C PRO A 202 -16.49 -4.28 -14.50
N VAL A 203 -16.63 -4.83 -13.30
CA VAL A 203 -16.38 -6.24 -12.98
C VAL A 203 -17.71 -6.86 -12.58
N VAL A 204 -18.50 -7.25 -13.57
CA VAL A 204 -19.79 -7.93 -13.38
C VAL A 204 -19.62 -9.39 -13.76
N LEU A 205 -19.62 -10.26 -12.75
CA LEU A 205 -19.39 -11.70 -12.91
C LEU A 205 -20.72 -12.44 -12.69
N GLU A 206 -21.54 -12.60 -13.76
CA GLU A 206 -22.86 -13.24 -13.66
C GLU A 206 -22.77 -14.72 -13.26
N ASN A 207 -21.91 -15.48 -13.94
CA ASN A 207 -21.75 -16.94 -13.75
C ASN A 207 -20.32 -17.35 -13.40
N ALA A 208 -19.48 -16.43 -12.92
CA ALA A 208 -18.09 -16.66 -12.55
C ALA A 208 -17.79 -16.06 -11.18
N LYS A 209 -16.67 -16.48 -10.61
CA LYS A 209 -16.15 -15.95 -9.33
C LYS A 209 -14.64 -15.79 -9.43
N ILE A 210 -14.10 -14.75 -8.82
CA ILE A 210 -12.66 -14.66 -8.58
C ILE A 210 -12.33 -15.54 -7.39
N VAL A 211 -11.44 -16.52 -7.60
CA VAL A 211 -10.97 -17.43 -6.54
C VAL A 211 -9.55 -17.04 -6.17
N ILE A 212 -9.34 -16.72 -4.90
CA ILE A 212 -8.03 -16.38 -4.33
C ILE A 212 -7.55 -17.59 -3.52
N ILE A 213 -6.40 -18.16 -3.93
CA ILE A 213 -5.82 -19.34 -3.29
C ILE A 213 -4.57 -18.90 -2.51
N ASN A 214 -4.64 -18.94 -1.19
CA ASN A 214 -3.49 -18.68 -0.35
C ASN A 214 -2.62 -19.95 -0.23
N SER A 215 -1.41 -19.93 -0.79
CA SER A 215 -0.44 -21.04 -0.70
C SER A 215 0.11 -21.28 0.70
N LYS A 216 -0.13 -20.34 1.64
CA LYS A 216 0.41 -20.32 3.01
C LYS A 216 1.94 -20.32 3.09
N VAL A 217 2.64 -20.05 1.98
CA VAL A 217 4.07 -19.78 2.00
C VAL A 217 4.26 -18.39 2.62
N LYS A 218 4.97 -18.34 3.74
CA LYS A 218 5.25 -17.06 4.42
C LYS A 218 6.17 -16.20 3.55
N HIS A 219 5.74 -14.99 3.26
CA HIS A 219 6.54 -13.97 2.62
C HIS A 219 6.74 -12.82 3.62
N SER A 220 8.00 -12.46 3.89
CA SER A 220 8.34 -11.19 4.50
C SER A 220 8.64 -10.22 3.36
N LEU A 221 7.95 -9.08 3.30
CA LEU A 221 8.12 -8.10 2.22
C LEU A 221 9.54 -7.54 2.19
N VAL A 222 10.19 -7.39 3.35
CA VAL A 222 11.54 -6.79 3.48
C VAL A 222 12.64 -7.79 3.11
N ASP A 223 12.47 -9.09 3.42
CA ASP A 223 13.46 -10.16 3.15
C ASP A 223 13.10 -10.98 1.91
N SER A 224 12.16 -10.51 1.11
CA SER A 224 11.63 -11.28 -0.01
C SER A 224 12.44 -11.06 -1.29
N ALA A 225 12.35 -12.04 -2.20
CA ALA A 225 12.79 -11.93 -3.57
C ALA A 225 12.19 -10.70 -4.33
N TYR A 226 11.27 -9.94 -3.72
CA TYR A 226 10.65 -8.75 -4.29
C TYR A 226 11.69 -7.63 -4.54
N ASN A 227 12.47 -7.29 -3.52
CA ASN A 227 13.54 -6.28 -3.66
C ASN A 227 14.60 -6.74 -4.67
N ASP A 228 14.91 -8.05 -4.72
CA ASP A 228 15.81 -8.60 -5.74
C ASP A 228 15.24 -8.40 -7.14
N ARG A 229 13.93 -8.67 -7.34
CA ARG A 229 13.25 -8.47 -8.63
C ARG A 229 13.28 -7.00 -9.04
N ARG A 230 13.04 -6.10 -8.09
CA ARG A 230 13.13 -4.67 -8.33
C ARG A 230 14.55 -4.26 -8.77
N ASN A 231 15.55 -4.68 -8.03
CA ASN A 231 16.97 -4.41 -8.36
C ASN A 231 17.36 -4.94 -9.74
N GLU A 232 16.87 -6.13 -10.13
CA GLU A 232 17.09 -6.69 -11.46
C GLU A 232 16.46 -5.82 -12.55
N CYS A 233 15.24 -5.31 -12.35
CA CYS A 233 14.57 -4.40 -13.28
C CYS A 233 15.30 -3.06 -13.39
N GLU A 234 15.69 -2.46 -12.27
CA GLU A 234 16.46 -1.21 -12.24
C GLU A 234 17.83 -1.36 -12.91
N THR A 235 18.48 -2.51 -12.75
CA THR A 235 19.75 -2.80 -13.41
C THR A 235 19.55 -2.94 -14.91
N ALA A 236 18.52 -3.67 -15.35
CA ALA A 236 18.18 -3.80 -16.77
C ALA A 236 17.86 -2.44 -17.39
N LEU A 237 17.10 -1.59 -16.69
CA LEU A 237 16.81 -0.22 -17.15
C LEU A 237 18.09 0.59 -17.34
N LYS A 238 19.01 0.58 -16.37
CA LYS A 238 20.30 1.28 -16.47
C LYS A 238 21.17 0.77 -17.62
N GLU A 239 21.11 -0.52 -17.92
CA GLU A 239 21.82 -1.11 -19.08
C GLU A 239 21.20 -0.64 -20.41
N LEU A 240 19.86 -0.60 -20.50
CA LEU A 240 19.14 -0.12 -21.68
C LEU A 240 19.33 1.38 -21.91
N GLN A 241 19.33 2.20 -20.85
CA GLN A 241 19.55 3.66 -20.92
C GLN A 241 20.90 4.05 -21.53
N LYS A 242 21.84 3.13 -21.68
CA LYS A 242 23.11 3.39 -22.38
C LYS A 242 22.96 3.40 -23.91
N VAL A 243 21.88 2.84 -24.42
CA VAL A 243 21.65 2.63 -25.86
C VAL A 243 20.32 3.19 -26.37
N THR A 244 19.43 3.64 -25.45
CA THR A 244 18.13 4.23 -25.78
C THR A 244 17.70 5.23 -24.73
N ASP A 245 16.91 6.24 -25.13
CA ASP A 245 16.41 7.31 -24.25
C ASP A 245 15.05 6.92 -23.67
N ILE A 246 15.06 6.01 -22.68
CA ILE A 246 13.87 5.60 -21.92
C ILE A 246 14.01 6.01 -20.47
N LYS A 247 12.89 6.32 -19.82
CA LYS A 247 12.82 6.65 -18.38
C LYS A 247 12.44 5.44 -17.54
N THR A 248 11.60 4.57 -18.09
CA THR A 248 11.11 3.34 -17.45
C THR A 248 11.16 2.17 -18.45
N LEU A 249 11.07 0.94 -17.95
CA LEU A 249 10.98 -0.24 -18.84
C LEU A 249 9.66 -0.23 -19.63
N GLY A 250 8.62 0.39 -19.10
CA GLY A 250 7.32 0.53 -19.74
C GLY A 250 7.32 1.44 -20.98
N ASP A 251 8.35 2.26 -21.16
CA ASP A 251 8.48 3.12 -22.33
C ASP A 251 8.89 2.32 -23.62
N LEU A 252 9.34 1.06 -23.44
CA LEU A 252 9.71 0.22 -24.56
C LEU A 252 8.51 -0.54 -25.12
N THR A 253 8.34 -0.48 -26.44
CA THR A 253 7.51 -1.43 -27.18
C THR A 253 8.17 -2.80 -27.25
N GLU A 254 7.42 -3.84 -27.65
CA GLU A 254 8.01 -5.19 -27.84
C GLU A 254 9.11 -5.18 -28.90
N ASP A 255 8.91 -4.48 -30.02
CA ASP A 255 9.92 -4.33 -31.08
C ASP A 255 11.13 -3.52 -30.58
N GLY A 256 10.92 -2.46 -29.84
CA GLY A 256 11.99 -1.67 -29.22
C GLY A 256 12.81 -2.51 -28.23
N PHE A 257 12.17 -3.38 -27.46
CA PHE A 257 12.89 -4.28 -26.56
C PHE A 257 13.74 -5.27 -27.36
N GLU A 258 13.20 -5.92 -28.41
CA GLU A 258 13.97 -6.87 -29.25
C GLU A 258 15.18 -6.20 -29.92
N GLN A 259 15.06 -4.92 -30.27
CA GLN A 259 16.17 -4.14 -30.86
C GLN A 259 17.31 -3.90 -29.86
N TYR A 260 17.00 -3.66 -28.59
CA TYR A 260 18.01 -3.22 -27.59
C TYR A 260 18.33 -4.27 -26.51
N LYS A 261 17.67 -5.44 -26.50
CA LYS A 261 17.82 -6.47 -25.45
C LYS A 261 19.25 -6.91 -25.17
N ASP A 262 20.13 -6.89 -26.17
CA ASP A 262 21.54 -7.33 -26.05
C ASP A 262 22.39 -6.35 -25.21
N ALA A 263 21.90 -5.16 -24.93
CA ALA A 263 22.49 -4.26 -23.95
C ALA A 263 22.41 -4.82 -22.53
N ILE A 264 21.38 -5.64 -22.23
CA ILE A 264 21.22 -6.32 -20.94
C ILE A 264 22.11 -7.56 -20.93
N LYS A 265 23.15 -7.55 -20.09
CA LYS A 265 24.18 -8.61 -20.09
C LYS A 265 23.72 -9.94 -19.51
N ASP A 266 22.80 -9.90 -18.54
CA ASP A 266 22.30 -11.08 -17.84
C ASP A 266 21.04 -11.65 -18.51
N PRO A 267 21.04 -12.94 -18.94
CA PRO A 267 19.89 -13.54 -19.60
C PRO A 267 18.60 -13.62 -18.73
N VAL A 268 18.75 -13.68 -17.40
CA VAL A 268 17.61 -13.68 -16.48
C VAL A 268 16.97 -12.29 -16.47
N ARG A 269 17.80 -11.25 -16.38
CA ARG A 269 17.31 -9.85 -16.45
C ARG A 269 16.69 -9.54 -17.81
N GLN A 270 17.24 -10.06 -18.93
CA GLN A 270 16.60 -9.91 -20.25
C GLN A 270 15.17 -10.47 -20.26
N LYS A 271 14.98 -11.71 -19.75
CA LYS A 271 13.65 -12.34 -19.70
C LYS A 271 12.67 -11.54 -18.86
N ARG A 272 13.12 -10.99 -17.72
CA ARG A 272 12.28 -10.17 -16.84
C ARG A 272 11.90 -8.85 -17.49
N ALA A 273 12.85 -8.12 -18.04
CA ALA A 273 12.58 -6.87 -18.73
C ALA A 273 11.62 -7.07 -19.92
N LYS A 274 11.76 -8.18 -20.67
CA LYS A 274 10.84 -8.55 -21.74
C LYS A 274 9.42 -8.79 -21.24
N GLN A 275 9.26 -9.52 -20.15
CA GLN A 275 7.93 -9.80 -19.56
C GLN A 275 7.24 -8.52 -19.13
N ILE A 276 7.95 -7.63 -18.46
CA ILE A 276 7.44 -6.35 -17.96
C ILE A 276 7.08 -5.43 -19.13
N GLY A 277 7.93 -5.29 -20.13
CA GLY A 277 7.64 -4.53 -21.34
C GLY A 277 6.39 -5.02 -22.08
N ARG A 278 6.14 -6.34 -22.10
CA ARG A 278 4.90 -6.91 -22.67
C ARG A 278 3.65 -6.58 -21.88
N ALA A 279 3.72 -6.59 -20.55
CA ALA A 279 2.57 -6.29 -19.70
C ALA A 279 2.22 -4.79 -19.71
N SER A 280 3.20 -3.91 -19.93
CA SER A 280 2.98 -2.46 -19.98
C SER A 280 2.42 -1.96 -21.32
N CYS A 281 2.53 -2.75 -22.39
CA CYS A 281 2.08 -2.39 -23.75
C CYS A 281 0.68 -2.91 -24.12
N ARG A 282 -0.08 -3.51 -23.20
CA ARG A 282 -1.40 -4.09 -23.51
C ARG A 282 -2.53 -3.38 -22.81
#